data_8339b5adc8c1a6631bd43e4727f73603
#
_entry.id   8339b5adc8c1a6631bd43e4727f73603
#
_cell.length_a   1.000
_cell.length_b   1.000
_cell.length_c   1.000
_cell.angle_alpha   90.00
_cell.angle_beta   90.00
_cell.angle_gamma   90.00
#
_symmetry.space_group_name_H-M   'P 1'
#
loop_
_entity.id
_entity.type
_entity.pdbx_description
1 polymer ?
#
loop_
_entity_poly.entity_id
_entity_poly.type
_entity_poly.pdbx_seq_one_letter_code
_entity_poly.pdbx_strand_id
1 'polypeptide(L)'
;IPAEEENIPFLVTFGTEANPSFCDDDHCQTFFFSIPEDYKKPFYIRIYDPDVGGLHDELNKTSSSVFNTETKFSLYGGSGCISEDDSRNIDPIGNYKSGNLIVSKSYGSGASYDGKWISLGPFNPAEGELSKKYYGYVFKLIAEGVKGDDGNLYKYFLSSNYNKNVPIEGGNSFTFEYTFRLPDLPKEVSHIYPFVNDKVVSVKQSNFDLDDGAVMKLFSSATLAHSLEVSGDNEFAESLYYVKDLEKGKSLDIQFIVKKSTVNANNNVVFYITNQYGESLPFFSIPIGGVPKYQPNVSITPKSN
;
A
#
# COMPACT_ATOMS: atom_id res chain seq x y z
N ILE A 1 -7.06 -6.04 1.48
CA ILE A 1 -6.36 -5.27 2.46
C ILE A 1 -4.96 -5.41 2.20
N PRO A 2 -4.32 -4.39 2.61
CA PRO A 2 -3.27 -4.45 3.62
C PRO A 2 -3.69 -5.30 4.84
N ALA A 3 -2.75 -5.84 5.59
CA ALA A 3 -3.04 -6.67 6.74
C ALA A 3 -3.81 -5.89 7.82
N GLU A 4 -4.50 -6.60 8.70
CA GLU A 4 -5.28 -5.98 9.78
C GLU A 4 -4.41 -5.07 10.65
N GLU A 5 -3.14 -5.41 10.82
CA GLU A 5 -2.17 -4.63 11.57
C GLU A 5 -1.85 -3.26 10.95
N GLU A 6 -2.05 -3.08 9.65
CA GLU A 6 -1.84 -1.80 8.98
C GLU A 6 -2.98 -0.81 9.26
N ASN A 7 -4.16 -1.29 9.59
CA ASN A 7 -5.37 -0.49 9.86
C ASN A 7 -5.62 0.59 8.78
N ILE A 8 -5.43 0.22 7.52
CA ILE A 8 -5.76 1.05 6.36
C ILE A 8 -7.21 0.71 5.96
N PRO A 9 -8.17 1.65 6.10
CA PRO A 9 -9.57 1.36 5.85
C PRO A 9 -9.86 1.06 4.38
N PHE A 10 -9.28 1.84 3.45
CA PHE A 10 -9.43 1.67 2.00
C PHE A 10 -8.17 2.15 1.27
N LEU A 11 -7.90 1.51 0.13
CA LEU A 11 -7.04 2.03 -0.92
C LEU A 11 -7.92 2.85 -1.87
N VAL A 12 -7.34 3.83 -2.54
CA VAL A 12 -8.08 4.74 -3.43
C VAL A 12 -7.39 4.77 -4.79
N THR A 13 -8.15 4.60 -5.87
CA THR A 13 -7.67 4.80 -7.24
C THR A 13 -8.66 5.65 -8.00
N PHE A 14 -8.21 6.76 -8.55
CA PHE A 14 -9.06 7.71 -9.27
C PHE A 14 -9.18 7.38 -10.76
N GLY A 15 -10.24 7.86 -11.37
CA GLY A 15 -10.38 7.84 -12.83
C GLY A 15 -9.41 8.80 -13.53
N THR A 16 -9.07 8.53 -14.78
CA THR A 16 -8.07 9.31 -15.54
C THR A 16 -8.47 10.76 -15.84
N GLU A 17 -9.71 11.13 -15.57
CA GLU A 17 -10.25 12.48 -15.77
C GLU A 17 -10.33 13.26 -14.44
N ALA A 18 -9.89 12.66 -13.32
CA ALA A 18 -9.90 13.28 -12.02
C ALA A 18 -8.98 14.51 -11.96
N ASN A 19 -9.30 15.45 -11.08
CA ASN A 19 -8.56 16.70 -10.97
C ASN A 19 -7.44 16.55 -9.92
N PRO A 20 -6.17 16.70 -10.29
CA PRO A 20 -5.04 16.57 -9.36
C PRO A 20 -5.12 17.48 -8.11
N SER A 21 -5.84 18.61 -8.19
CA SER A 21 -6.01 19.51 -7.05
C SER A 21 -6.93 18.95 -5.93
N PHE A 22 -7.43 17.73 -6.06
CA PHE A 22 -8.23 17.03 -5.05
C PHE A 22 -7.59 15.72 -4.58
N CYS A 23 -6.28 15.58 -4.68
CA CYS A 23 -5.53 14.33 -4.48
C CYS A 23 -5.91 13.22 -5.48
N ASP A 24 -6.35 13.63 -6.66
CA ASP A 24 -7.01 12.76 -7.64
C ASP A 24 -6.07 12.41 -8.80
N ASP A 25 -4.76 12.48 -8.61
CA ASP A 25 -3.77 12.19 -9.64
C ASP A 25 -3.26 10.74 -9.61
N ASP A 26 -3.62 9.97 -8.60
CA ASP A 26 -3.25 8.56 -8.55
C ASP A 26 -4.25 7.67 -9.30
N HIS A 27 -4.00 7.54 -10.58
CA HIS A 27 -4.80 6.74 -11.49
C HIS A 27 -4.36 5.28 -11.59
N CYS A 28 -3.28 4.89 -10.92
CA CYS A 28 -2.73 3.55 -11.03
C CYS A 28 -1.92 3.15 -9.83
N GLN A 29 -2.37 2.14 -9.10
CA GLN A 29 -1.62 1.54 -8.00
C GLN A 29 -1.17 0.13 -8.33
N THR A 30 0.02 -0.23 -7.88
CA THR A 30 0.62 -1.54 -8.11
C THR A 30 0.89 -2.27 -6.80
N PHE A 31 0.30 -3.46 -6.64
CA PHE A 31 0.45 -4.31 -5.46
C PHE A 31 1.11 -5.62 -5.83
N PHE A 32 1.92 -6.16 -4.94
CA PHE A 32 2.61 -7.42 -5.13
C PHE A 32 2.19 -8.43 -4.06
N PHE A 33 2.13 -9.70 -4.46
CA PHE A 33 1.84 -10.81 -3.56
C PHE A 33 2.97 -11.81 -3.66
N SER A 34 3.61 -12.13 -2.54
CA SER A 34 4.59 -13.20 -2.47
C SER A 34 3.99 -14.46 -1.85
N ILE A 35 4.21 -15.59 -2.51
CA ILE A 35 3.70 -16.90 -2.10
C ILE A 35 4.91 -17.81 -1.91
N PRO A 36 5.06 -18.48 -0.75
CA PRO A 36 6.20 -19.35 -0.46
C PRO A 36 6.39 -20.43 -1.53
N GLU A 37 7.64 -20.76 -1.82
CA GLU A 37 8.00 -21.78 -2.85
C GLU A 37 7.42 -23.17 -2.56
N ASP A 38 7.20 -23.51 -1.29
CA ASP A 38 6.65 -24.80 -0.86
C ASP A 38 5.11 -24.83 -0.86
N TYR A 39 4.44 -23.69 -0.99
CA TYR A 39 2.98 -23.65 -1.15
C TYR A 39 2.58 -24.08 -2.56
N LYS A 40 1.83 -25.18 -2.66
CA LYS A 40 1.46 -25.83 -3.95
C LYS A 40 -0.04 -25.83 -4.23
N LYS A 41 -0.85 -25.29 -3.32
CA LYS A 41 -2.30 -25.24 -3.50
C LYS A 41 -2.70 -24.04 -4.33
N PRO A 42 -3.85 -24.08 -5.02
CA PRO A 42 -4.40 -22.89 -5.65
C PRO A 42 -4.64 -21.77 -4.64
N PHE A 43 -4.52 -20.53 -5.11
CA PHE A 43 -4.80 -19.34 -4.32
C PHE A 43 -5.70 -18.39 -5.09
N TYR A 44 -6.15 -17.35 -4.40
CA TYR A 44 -7.09 -16.34 -4.90
C TYR A 44 -6.63 -14.95 -4.49
N ILE A 45 -6.83 -13.97 -5.37
CA ILE A 45 -6.80 -12.55 -5.00
C ILE A 45 -8.25 -12.12 -4.85
N ARG A 46 -8.60 -11.66 -3.67
CA ARG A 46 -9.94 -11.15 -3.39
C ARG A 46 -9.91 -9.63 -3.36
N ILE A 47 -10.93 -9.02 -3.93
CA ILE A 47 -11.10 -7.57 -3.96
C ILE A 47 -12.46 -7.26 -3.33
N TYR A 48 -12.47 -6.33 -2.40
CA TYR A 48 -13.67 -5.80 -1.77
C TYR A 48 -14.03 -4.51 -2.44
N ASP A 49 -15.29 -4.34 -2.80
CA ASP A 49 -15.85 -3.13 -3.41
C ASP A 49 -15.11 -2.71 -4.70
N PRO A 50 -15.14 -3.54 -5.75
CA PRO A 50 -14.34 -3.29 -6.94
C PRO A 50 -14.98 -2.30 -7.93
N ASP A 51 -16.30 -2.10 -7.88
CA ASP A 51 -17.04 -1.15 -8.72
C ASP A 51 -17.07 0.25 -8.09
N VAL A 52 -17.39 1.26 -8.88
CA VAL A 52 -17.37 2.66 -8.45
C VAL A 52 -18.79 3.15 -8.26
N GLY A 53 -19.19 3.32 -7.00
CA GLY A 53 -20.54 3.75 -6.63
C GLY A 53 -20.96 3.19 -5.28
N GLY A 54 -21.99 3.74 -4.66
CA GLY A 54 -22.44 3.29 -3.37
C GLY A 54 -21.98 4.18 -2.21
N LEU A 55 -21.66 3.57 -1.07
CA LEU A 55 -21.47 4.32 0.19
C LEU A 55 -20.02 4.75 0.45
N HIS A 56 -19.06 4.05 -0.10
CA HIS A 56 -17.65 4.24 0.26
C HIS A 56 -16.90 5.09 -0.75
N ASP A 57 -17.26 5.01 -2.02
CA ASP A 57 -16.56 5.68 -3.10
C ASP A 57 -16.73 7.21 -3.09
N GLU A 58 -15.76 7.86 -3.70
CA GLU A 58 -15.69 9.32 -3.74
C GLU A 58 -16.27 9.87 -5.03
N LEU A 59 -17.46 10.44 -4.93
CA LEU A 59 -18.08 11.13 -6.06
C LEU A 59 -17.44 12.50 -6.26
N ASN A 60 -16.94 12.78 -7.46
CA ASN A 60 -16.52 14.11 -7.84
C ASN A 60 -17.72 15.02 -8.10
N LYS A 61 -18.18 15.69 -7.06
CA LYS A 61 -19.37 16.57 -7.09
C LYS A 61 -19.21 17.81 -7.95
N THR A 62 -18.00 18.14 -8.38
CA THR A 62 -17.77 19.33 -9.22
C THR A 62 -18.09 19.07 -10.69
N SER A 63 -17.98 17.84 -11.14
CA SER A 63 -18.18 17.43 -12.54
C SER A 63 -19.56 16.77 -12.78
N SER A 64 -20.02 15.97 -11.82
CA SER A 64 -21.25 15.17 -11.99
C SER A 64 -21.97 14.97 -10.65
N SER A 65 -23.26 14.63 -10.74
CA SER A 65 -24.04 14.13 -9.58
C SER A 65 -24.15 12.61 -9.58
N VAL A 66 -23.49 11.92 -10.52
CA VAL A 66 -23.55 10.46 -10.73
C VAL A 66 -22.16 9.94 -10.97
N PHE A 67 -21.82 8.82 -10.40
CA PHE A 67 -20.56 8.13 -10.66
C PHE A 67 -20.38 7.79 -12.15
N ASN A 68 -19.17 8.00 -12.68
CA ASN A 68 -18.85 7.78 -14.09
C ASN A 68 -17.57 6.96 -14.29
N THR A 69 -16.87 6.64 -13.22
CA THR A 69 -15.55 6.02 -13.25
C THR A 69 -15.62 4.52 -13.50
N GLU A 70 -14.61 4.01 -14.17
CA GLU A 70 -14.36 2.58 -14.37
C GLU A 70 -12.95 2.26 -13.88
N THR A 71 -12.84 1.25 -13.00
CA THR A 71 -11.55 0.74 -12.50
C THR A 71 -11.29 -0.64 -13.06
N LYS A 72 -10.05 -0.86 -13.53
CA LYS A 72 -9.58 -2.13 -14.06
C LYS A 72 -8.55 -2.76 -13.15
N PHE A 73 -8.79 -4.00 -12.74
CA PHE A 73 -7.86 -4.81 -11.97
C PHE A 73 -7.22 -5.87 -12.87
N SER A 74 -5.89 -5.85 -12.98
CA SER A 74 -5.13 -6.75 -13.84
C SER A 74 -4.04 -7.48 -13.05
N LEU A 75 -4.05 -8.83 -13.07
CA LEU A 75 -3.05 -9.66 -12.39
C LEU A 75 -2.02 -10.16 -13.40
N TYR A 76 -0.76 -9.98 -13.06
CA TYR A 76 0.41 -10.43 -13.81
C TYR A 76 1.23 -11.42 -13.01
N GLY A 77 1.93 -12.31 -13.70
CA GLY A 77 2.90 -13.24 -13.14
C GLY A 77 4.05 -13.49 -14.12
N GLY A 78 4.86 -14.50 -13.89
CA GLY A 78 5.97 -14.88 -14.76
C GLY A 78 7.13 -13.88 -14.79
N SER A 79 8.11 -14.16 -15.63
CA SER A 79 9.35 -13.37 -15.71
C SER A 79 9.08 -11.90 -16.04
N GLY A 80 9.75 -11.00 -15.35
CA GLY A 80 9.59 -9.56 -15.47
C GLY A 80 8.48 -8.98 -14.57
N CYS A 81 7.70 -9.82 -13.90
CA CYS A 81 6.62 -9.36 -13.04
C CYS A 81 7.11 -8.43 -11.93
N ILE A 82 8.24 -8.77 -11.30
CA ILE A 82 8.89 -7.97 -10.24
C ILE A 82 10.35 -7.63 -10.57
N SER A 83 11.00 -8.38 -11.42
CA SER A 83 12.42 -8.15 -11.79
C SER A 83 12.59 -7.00 -12.76
N GLU A 84 11.59 -6.65 -13.56
CA GLU A 84 11.61 -5.45 -14.39
C GLU A 84 11.62 -4.20 -13.52
N ASP A 85 12.51 -3.25 -13.78
CA ASP A 85 12.69 -2.06 -12.95
C ASP A 85 11.44 -1.17 -12.93
N ASP A 86 10.81 -0.99 -14.09
CA ASP A 86 9.59 -0.17 -14.22
C ASP A 86 8.39 -0.73 -13.42
N SER A 87 8.40 -2.03 -13.09
CA SER A 87 7.36 -2.64 -12.23
C SER A 87 7.32 -2.07 -10.81
N ARG A 88 8.42 -1.46 -10.36
CA ARG A 88 8.61 -0.94 -9.01
C ARG A 88 8.59 0.58 -8.94
N ASN A 89 8.31 1.23 -10.08
CA ASN A 89 8.15 2.68 -10.11
C ASN A 89 6.92 3.09 -9.30
N ILE A 90 7.03 4.20 -8.61
CA ILE A 90 5.90 4.84 -7.95
C ILE A 90 4.93 5.38 -9.00
N ASP A 91 5.42 5.99 -10.08
CA ASP A 91 4.58 6.37 -11.22
C ASP A 91 4.50 5.22 -12.26
N PRO A 92 3.34 5.02 -12.92
CA PRO A 92 3.15 3.98 -13.93
C PRO A 92 3.78 4.35 -15.27
N ILE A 93 5.09 4.42 -15.34
CA ILE A 93 5.88 4.75 -16.54
C ILE A 93 6.58 3.52 -17.11
N GLY A 94 6.96 3.59 -18.39
CA GLY A 94 7.72 2.52 -19.05
C GLY A 94 6.95 1.19 -19.12
N ASN A 95 7.66 0.11 -18.82
CA ASN A 95 7.14 -1.26 -18.90
C ASN A 95 6.54 -1.75 -17.57
N TYR A 96 5.82 -0.89 -16.82
CA TYR A 96 5.22 -1.26 -15.52
C TYR A 96 4.23 -2.44 -15.62
N LYS A 97 3.67 -2.71 -16.81
CA LYS A 97 2.83 -3.89 -17.12
C LYS A 97 3.62 -5.14 -17.52
N SER A 98 4.91 -5.19 -17.24
CA SER A 98 5.77 -6.36 -17.50
C SER A 98 5.30 -7.61 -16.77
N GLY A 99 5.72 -8.76 -17.26
CA GLY A 99 5.22 -10.07 -16.86
C GLY A 99 4.12 -10.58 -17.81
N ASN A 100 3.55 -11.74 -17.48
CA ASN A 100 2.47 -12.36 -18.23
C ASN A 100 1.13 -11.94 -17.63
N LEU A 101 0.25 -11.33 -18.41
CA LEU A 101 -1.12 -11.05 -17.99
C LEU A 101 -1.88 -12.37 -17.78
N ILE A 102 -2.35 -12.60 -16.57
CA ILE A 102 -3.10 -13.80 -16.16
C ILE A 102 -4.61 -13.56 -16.26
N VAL A 103 -5.07 -12.45 -15.69
CA VAL A 103 -6.48 -12.04 -15.72
C VAL A 103 -6.59 -10.52 -15.66
N SER A 104 -7.61 -9.99 -16.32
CA SER A 104 -7.98 -8.58 -16.23
C SER A 104 -9.51 -8.47 -16.18
N LYS A 105 -10.02 -7.62 -15.29
CA LYS A 105 -11.44 -7.31 -15.16
C LYS A 105 -11.65 -5.83 -14.88
N SER A 106 -12.59 -5.24 -15.59
CA SER A 106 -13.08 -3.89 -15.36
C SER A 106 -14.41 -3.90 -14.60
N TYR A 107 -14.56 -2.90 -13.74
CA TYR A 107 -15.77 -2.62 -13.00
C TYR A 107 -16.12 -1.14 -13.19
N GLY A 108 -17.32 -0.89 -13.68
CA GLY A 108 -17.79 0.46 -13.98
C GLY A 108 -18.57 1.07 -12.84
N SER A 109 -19.20 2.21 -13.14
CA SER A 109 -20.09 2.90 -12.21
C SER A 109 -21.35 2.09 -11.94
N GLY A 110 -21.57 1.77 -10.68
CA GLY A 110 -22.72 1.00 -10.21
C GLY A 110 -22.53 0.57 -8.78
N ALA A 111 -23.55 0.00 -8.17
CA ALA A 111 -23.49 -0.50 -6.78
C ALA A 111 -23.72 -2.01 -6.70
N SER A 112 -23.43 -2.75 -7.78
CA SER A 112 -23.67 -4.18 -7.83
C SER A 112 -22.78 -4.98 -6.90
N TYR A 113 -21.56 -4.48 -6.67
CA TYR A 113 -20.55 -5.07 -5.79
C TYR A 113 -20.26 -4.22 -4.56
N ASP A 114 -21.00 -3.13 -4.34
CA ASP A 114 -20.87 -2.27 -3.15
C ASP A 114 -20.92 -3.12 -1.87
N GLY A 115 -19.89 -2.98 -1.05
CA GLY A 115 -19.73 -3.72 0.19
C GLY A 115 -19.48 -5.24 0.03
N LYS A 116 -19.11 -5.74 -1.15
CA LYS A 116 -18.93 -7.18 -1.41
C LYS A 116 -17.51 -7.56 -1.78
N TRP A 117 -17.12 -8.74 -1.36
CA TRP A 117 -15.90 -9.39 -1.81
C TRP A 117 -16.14 -10.16 -3.11
N ILE A 118 -15.32 -9.90 -4.13
CA ILE A 118 -15.17 -10.76 -5.31
C ILE A 118 -13.86 -11.54 -5.21
N SER A 119 -13.72 -12.61 -6.00
CA SER A 119 -12.49 -13.42 -6.05
C SER A 119 -12.02 -13.61 -7.47
N LEU A 120 -10.76 -13.34 -7.71
CA LEU A 120 -10.04 -13.69 -8.92
C LEU A 120 -9.28 -15.00 -8.68
N GLY A 121 -9.26 -15.88 -9.66
CA GLY A 121 -8.61 -17.19 -9.53
C GLY A 121 -9.60 -18.36 -9.73
N PRO A 122 -9.20 -19.60 -9.48
CA PRO A 122 -7.95 -20.05 -8.81
C PRO A 122 -6.69 -19.82 -9.66
N PHE A 123 -5.58 -19.49 -9.00
CA PHE A 123 -4.27 -19.34 -9.64
C PHE A 123 -3.29 -20.39 -9.13
N ASN A 124 -2.34 -20.79 -9.99
CA ASN A 124 -1.26 -21.68 -9.61
C ASN A 124 -0.04 -20.84 -9.16
N PRO A 125 0.54 -21.09 -7.97
CA PRO A 125 1.71 -20.35 -7.50
C PRO A 125 2.87 -20.34 -8.48
N ALA A 126 3.07 -21.40 -9.24
CA ALA A 126 4.16 -21.49 -10.23
C ALA A 126 4.01 -20.55 -11.46
N GLU A 127 2.85 -19.90 -11.61
CA GLU A 127 2.67 -18.86 -12.63
C GLU A 127 3.29 -17.51 -12.24
N GLY A 128 3.68 -17.34 -10.95
CA GLY A 128 4.38 -16.16 -10.46
C GLY A 128 5.85 -16.13 -10.89
N GLU A 129 6.52 -15.00 -10.71
CA GLU A 129 7.96 -14.88 -10.85
C GLU A 129 8.67 -15.33 -9.57
N LEU A 130 9.53 -16.33 -9.65
CA LEU A 130 10.30 -16.78 -8.49
C LEU A 130 11.35 -15.74 -8.10
N SER A 131 11.23 -15.20 -6.91
CA SER A 131 12.17 -14.20 -6.38
C SER A 131 12.58 -14.50 -4.94
N LYS A 132 13.86 -14.81 -4.73
CA LYS A 132 14.41 -14.99 -3.38
C LYS A 132 14.41 -13.69 -2.59
N LYS A 133 14.53 -12.54 -3.26
CA LYS A 133 14.52 -11.21 -2.65
C LYS A 133 13.17 -10.93 -1.98
N TYR A 134 12.07 -11.45 -2.55
CA TYR A 134 10.70 -11.24 -2.08
C TYR A 134 10.06 -12.52 -1.53
N TYR A 135 10.88 -13.52 -1.16
CA TYR A 135 10.50 -14.70 -0.37
C TYR A 135 9.54 -15.68 -1.05
N GLY A 136 9.55 -15.79 -2.39
CA GLY A 136 8.72 -16.78 -3.07
C GLY A 136 8.33 -16.40 -4.51
N TYR A 137 7.21 -16.96 -4.97
CA TYR A 137 6.60 -16.62 -6.24
C TYR A 137 5.84 -15.31 -6.13
N VAL A 138 6.20 -14.33 -6.97
CA VAL A 138 5.62 -12.98 -6.93
C VAL A 138 4.61 -12.79 -8.05
N PHE A 139 3.47 -12.23 -7.70
CA PHE A 139 2.43 -11.76 -8.60
C PHE A 139 2.25 -10.25 -8.43
N LYS A 140 1.82 -9.58 -9.48
CA LYS A 140 1.58 -8.14 -9.50
C LYS A 140 0.12 -7.86 -9.84
N LEU A 141 -0.62 -7.19 -8.96
CA LEU A 141 -1.94 -6.66 -9.21
C LEU A 141 -1.82 -5.17 -9.52
N ILE A 142 -2.34 -4.75 -10.65
CA ILE A 142 -2.45 -3.34 -11.02
C ILE A 142 -3.93 -2.95 -10.95
N ALA A 143 -4.22 -1.91 -10.18
CA ALA A 143 -5.52 -1.24 -10.17
C ALA A 143 -5.38 0.06 -10.96
N GLU A 144 -6.15 0.20 -12.04
CA GLU A 144 -6.10 1.36 -12.95
C GLU A 144 -7.49 1.97 -13.10
N GLY A 145 -7.61 3.27 -12.86
CA GLY A 145 -8.71 4.07 -13.38
C GLY A 145 -8.56 4.19 -14.90
N VAL A 146 -9.58 3.78 -15.66
CA VAL A 146 -9.52 3.79 -17.12
C VAL A 146 -10.35 4.90 -17.75
N LYS A 147 -11.28 5.46 -17.01
CA LYS A 147 -12.07 6.65 -17.35
C LYS A 147 -12.75 7.23 -16.12
N GLY A 148 -13.36 8.40 -16.26
CA GLY A 148 -14.11 9.10 -15.20
C GLY A 148 -13.20 9.87 -14.27
N ASP A 149 -13.80 10.46 -13.25
CA ASP A 149 -13.15 11.39 -12.32
C ASP A 149 -13.48 11.14 -10.84
N ASP A 150 -14.11 10.00 -10.55
CA ASP A 150 -14.42 9.60 -9.17
C ASP A 150 -13.33 8.70 -8.59
N GLY A 151 -13.25 8.63 -7.28
CA GLY A 151 -12.35 7.75 -6.54
C GLY A 151 -13.00 6.40 -6.19
N ASN A 152 -12.38 5.31 -6.60
CA ASN A 152 -12.75 3.95 -6.20
C ASN A 152 -12.05 3.56 -4.89
N LEU A 153 -12.82 3.23 -3.87
CA LEU A 153 -12.35 2.81 -2.56
C LEU A 153 -12.49 1.30 -2.39
N TYR A 154 -11.38 0.60 -2.45
CA TYR A 154 -11.36 -0.86 -2.41
C TYR A 154 -10.37 -1.42 -1.39
N LYS A 155 -10.43 -2.74 -1.18
CA LYS A 155 -9.44 -3.52 -0.42
C LYS A 155 -9.06 -4.75 -1.20
N TYR A 156 -7.88 -5.30 -0.97
CA TYR A 156 -7.49 -6.60 -1.50
C TYR A 156 -7.17 -7.60 -0.39
N PHE A 157 -7.14 -8.88 -0.73
CA PHE A 157 -6.70 -9.93 0.19
C PHE A 157 -6.11 -11.12 -0.59
N LEU A 158 -4.91 -11.56 -0.21
CA LEU A 158 -4.31 -12.82 -0.68
C LEU A 158 -4.90 -14.00 0.10
N SER A 159 -5.68 -14.85 -0.55
CA SER A 159 -6.45 -15.90 0.13
C SER A 159 -6.18 -17.30 -0.41
N SER A 160 -6.13 -18.27 0.50
CA SER A 160 -6.16 -19.71 0.18
C SER A 160 -7.58 -20.24 -0.08
N ASN A 161 -8.62 -19.39 0.03
CA ASN A 161 -10.03 -19.78 -0.10
C ASN A 161 -10.80 -18.81 -0.99
N TYR A 162 -11.66 -19.35 -1.87
CA TYR A 162 -12.48 -18.55 -2.78
C TYR A 162 -13.51 -17.65 -2.08
N ASN A 163 -14.17 -18.17 -1.04
CA ASN A 163 -15.32 -17.50 -0.42
C ASN A 163 -14.97 -16.70 0.84
N LYS A 164 -13.76 -16.86 1.38
CA LYS A 164 -13.36 -16.27 2.67
C LYS A 164 -11.96 -15.70 2.59
N ASN A 165 -11.67 -14.73 3.43
CA ASN A 165 -10.32 -14.22 3.65
C ASN A 165 -9.57 -15.18 4.57
N VAL A 166 -8.82 -16.11 4.00
CA VAL A 166 -8.00 -17.09 4.71
C VAL A 166 -6.55 -16.88 4.27
N PRO A 167 -5.66 -16.38 5.14
CA PRO A 167 -4.28 -16.10 4.76
C PRO A 167 -3.55 -17.36 4.32
N ILE A 168 -2.52 -17.17 3.49
CA ILE A 168 -1.55 -18.20 3.13
C ILE A 168 -0.41 -18.11 4.14
N GLU A 169 -0.11 -19.20 4.83
CA GLU A 169 1.01 -19.25 5.76
C GLU A 169 2.33 -18.91 5.05
N GLY A 170 3.07 -17.94 5.57
CA GLY A 170 4.27 -17.40 4.97
C GLY A 170 4.06 -16.52 3.73
N GLY A 171 2.82 -16.36 3.28
CA GLY A 171 2.48 -15.39 2.23
C GLY A 171 2.49 -13.97 2.75
N ASN A 172 2.80 -13.01 1.87
CA ASN A 172 2.79 -11.59 2.20
C ASN A 172 2.30 -10.78 1.00
N SER A 173 1.86 -9.56 1.25
CA SER A 173 1.65 -8.56 0.21
C SER A 173 2.56 -7.37 0.46
N PHE A 174 2.93 -6.66 -0.60
CA PHE A 174 3.74 -5.45 -0.50
C PHE A 174 3.47 -4.52 -1.69
N THR A 175 3.83 -3.27 -1.51
CA THR A 175 3.84 -2.24 -2.56
C THR A 175 5.03 -1.31 -2.35
N PHE A 176 5.24 -0.38 -3.28
CA PHE A 176 6.26 0.67 -3.18
C PHE A 176 5.65 2.05 -2.95
N GLU A 177 4.34 2.15 -3.12
CA GLU A 177 3.53 3.34 -2.89
C GLU A 177 2.14 2.92 -2.43
N TYR A 178 1.52 3.74 -1.59
CA TYR A 178 0.11 3.65 -1.25
C TYR A 178 -0.58 4.97 -1.52
N THR A 179 -1.73 4.92 -2.19
CA THR A 179 -2.77 5.92 -2.09
C THR A 179 -3.91 5.32 -1.29
N PHE A 180 -4.19 5.89 -0.13
CA PHE A 180 -5.12 5.31 0.82
C PHE A 180 -5.88 6.36 1.61
N ARG A 181 -7.05 5.97 2.10
CA ARG A 181 -7.84 6.78 3.02
C ARG A 181 -7.40 6.56 4.45
N LEU A 182 -7.25 7.64 5.22
CA LEU A 182 -7.04 7.56 6.66
C LEU A 182 -8.32 7.09 7.38
N PRO A 183 -8.21 6.50 8.57
CA PRO A 183 -9.36 6.22 9.43
C PRO A 183 -10.14 7.49 9.81
N ASP A 184 -11.45 7.34 10.00
CA ASP A 184 -12.35 8.48 10.27
C ASP A 184 -12.28 8.98 11.73
N LEU A 185 -11.82 8.14 12.66
CA LEU A 185 -11.88 8.49 14.08
C LEU A 185 -10.56 9.07 14.59
N PRO A 186 -10.62 10.15 15.38
CA PRO A 186 -9.44 10.73 16.01
C PRO A 186 -8.66 9.70 16.85
N LYS A 187 -7.34 9.74 16.77
CA LYS A 187 -6.39 8.84 17.43
C LYS A 187 -6.34 7.42 16.87
N GLU A 188 -7.14 7.07 15.89
CA GLU A 188 -6.85 5.87 15.10
C GLU A 188 -5.52 6.02 14.40
N VAL A 189 -4.86 4.90 14.16
CA VAL A 189 -3.51 4.86 13.61
C VAL A 189 -3.50 3.89 12.45
N SER A 190 -3.06 4.37 11.28
CA SER A 190 -2.65 3.50 10.19
C SER A 190 -1.15 3.28 10.23
N HIS A 191 -0.71 2.09 9.85
CA HIS A 191 0.68 1.66 9.89
C HIS A 191 1.16 1.28 8.50
N ILE A 192 2.34 1.75 8.12
CA ILE A 192 3.05 1.33 6.91
C ILE A 192 4.42 0.80 7.32
N TYR A 193 4.79 -0.38 6.78
CA TYR A 193 6.00 -1.11 7.20
C TYR A 193 7.07 -1.18 6.10
N PRO A 194 7.80 -0.06 5.81
CA PRO A 194 8.89 -0.08 4.83
C PRO A 194 10.04 -0.96 5.33
N PHE A 195 10.54 -1.82 4.44
CA PHE A 195 11.65 -2.72 4.75
C PHE A 195 12.99 -2.08 4.40
N VAL A 196 13.89 -2.04 5.37
CA VAL A 196 15.26 -1.54 5.19
C VAL A 196 16.25 -2.70 5.24
N ASN A 197 16.88 -3.01 4.10
CA ASN A 197 17.92 -4.03 4.02
C ASN A 197 19.28 -3.51 4.56
N ASP A 198 20.29 -4.38 4.60
CA ASP A 198 21.61 -4.05 5.16
C ASP A 198 22.36 -2.93 4.44
N LYS A 199 21.98 -2.59 3.21
CA LYS A 199 22.61 -1.55 2.39
C LYS A 199 21.97 -0.18 2.54
N VAL A 200 20.80 -0.10 3.15
CA VAL A 200 20.10 1.17 3.37
C VAL A 200 20.72 1.89 4.55
N VAL A 201 21.19 3.11 4.34
CA VAL A 201 21.79 3.98 5.37
C VAL A 201 20.93 5.18 5.71
N SER A 202 20.07 5.59 4.79
CA SER A 202 19.04 6.61 5.01
C SER A 202 17.83 6.36 4.15
N VAL A 203 16.71 6.83 4.63
CA VAL A 203 15.44 6.80 3.90
C VAL A 203 14.86 8.21 3.85
N LYS A 204 14.29 8.56 2.70
CA LYS A 204 13.51 9.77 2.50
C LYS A 204 12.07 9.35 2.33
N GLN A 205 11.21 9.71 3.26
CA GLN A 205 9.78 9.56 3.11
C GLN A 205 9.22 10.77 2.36
N SER A 206 8.20 10.55 1.54
CA SER A 206 7.44 11.59 0.87
C SER A 206 5.95 11.31 1.06
N ASN A 207 5.18 12.33 1.34
CA ASN A 207 3.74 12.26 1.42
C ASN A 207 3.13 13.46 0.69
N PHE A 208 1.95 13.25 0.11
CA PHE A 208 1.20 14.25 -0.65
C PHE A 208 -0.23 14.30 -0.15
N ASP A 209 -0.75 15.51 -0.04
CA ASP A 209 -2.16 15.81 0.25
C ASP A 209 -2.71 15.16 1.53
N LEU A 210 -1.92 15.18 2.61
CA LEU A 210 -2.36 14.67 3.92
C LEU A 210 -3.24 15.68 4.69
N ASP A 211 -3.41 16.90 4.15
CA ASP A 211 -4.29 17.95 4.67
C ASP A 211 -4.13 18.27 6.14
N ASP A 212 -2.92 18.09 6.68
CA ASP A 212 -2.73 18.13 8.12
C ASP A 212 -3.65 17.17 8.92
N GLY A 213 -4.28 16.20 8.25
CA GLY A 213 -5.24 15.27 8.84
C GLY A 213 -4.67 14.29 9.85
N ALA A 214 -3.36 14.06 9.81
CA ALA A 214 -2.65 13.18 10.72
C ALA A 214 -1.36 13.77 11.25
N VAL A 215 -0.78 13.12 12.26
CA VAL A 215 0.62 13.28 12.69
C VAL A 215 1.36 12.04 12.25
N MET A 216 2.49 12.20 11.57
CA MET A 216 3.32 11.08 11.16
C MET A 216 4.49 10.87 12.13
N LYS A 217 4.70 9.61 12.50
CA LYS A 217 5.81 9.21 13.37
C LYS A 217 6.44 7.91 12.92
N LEU A 218 7.76 7.83 13.03
CA LEU A 218 8.52 6.62 12.79
C LEU A 218 8.89 5.95 14.12
N PHE A 219 8.59 4.66 14.19
CA PHE A 219 8.99 3.76 15.26
C PHE A 219 9.82 2.61 14.69
N SER A 220 10.73 2.08 15.49
CA SER A 220 11.55 0.95 15.08
C SER A 220 12.11 0.19 16.29
N SER A 221 12.98 -0.80 16.05
CA SER A 221 13.74 -1.47 17.09
C SER A 221 14.76 -0.58 17.80
N ALA A 222 15.06 0.61 17.24
CA ALA A 222 16.09 1.53 17.76
C ALA A 222 15.61 2.98 17.90
N THR A 223 14.37 3.28 17.49
CA THR A 223 13.82 4.64 17.49
C THR A 223 12.39 4.65 18.01
N LEU A 224 12.13 5.59 18.91
CA LEU A 224 10.81 5.82 19.49
C LEU A 224 10.29 7.19 19.05
N ALA A 225 9.15 7.18 18.33
CA ALA A 225 8.38 8.38 18.02
C ALA A 225 9.17 9.51 17.31
N HIS A 226 10.03 9.17 16.35
CA HIS A 226 10.66 10.19 15.50
C HIS A 226 9.59 10.87 14.65
N SER A 227 9.44 12.20 14.75
CA SER A 227 8.43 12.95 13.99
C SER A 227 8.87 13.10 12.54
N LEU A 228 7.91 12.95 11.63
CA LEU A 228 8.06 13.16 10.20
C LEU A 228 7.23 14.38 9.77
N GLU A 229 7.67 15.08 8.74
CA GLU A 229 6.93 16.19 8.15
C GLU A 229 5.65 15.70 7.47
N VAL A 230 4.61 16.50 7.58
CA VAL A 230 3.26 16.23 7.08
C VAL A 230 2.90 17.27 6.04
N SER A 231 2.38 16.83 4.90
CA SER A 231 1.93 17.72 3.83
C SER A 231 0.62 18.44 4.16
N GLY A 232 0.44 19.60 3.57
CA GLY A 232 -0.84 20.31 3.53
C GLY A 232 -1.68 19.91 2.31
N ASP A 233 -2.74 20.68 2.08
CA ASP A 233 -3.65 20.55 0.94
C ASP A 233 -2.88 20.75 -0.37
N ASN A 234 -2.92 19.73 -1.22
CA ASN A 234 -2.27 19.73 -2.54
C ASN A 234 -0.75 20.05 -2.49
N GLU A 235 -0.08 19.67 -1.41
CA GLU A 235 1.33 19.92 -1.18
C GLU A 235 2.10 18.61 -0.91
N PHE A 236 3.39 18.60 -1.24
CA PHE A 236 4.32 17.55 -0.85
C PHE A 236 5.06 17.92 0.43
N ALA A 237 5.30 16.93 1.29
CA ALA A 237 6.25 17.04 2.38
C ALA A 237 7.22 15.85 2.37
N GLU A 238 8.46 16.11 2.77
CA GLU A 238 9.53 15.12 2.80
C GLU A 238 10.28 15.14 4.14
N SER A 239 10.72 13.97 4.60
CA SER A 239 11.59 13.84 5.77
C SER A 239 12.71 12.86 5.51
N LEU A 240 13.92 13.21 5.91
CA LEU A 240 15.09 12.35 5.86
C LEU A 240 15.29 11.67 7.23
N TYR A 241 15.47 10.36 7.22
CA TYR A 241 15.78 9.57 8.41
C TYR A 241 17.03 8.72 8.17
N TYR A 242 17.99 8.74 9.12
CA TYR A 242 19.19 7.91 9.08
C TYR A 242 18.96 6.57 9.76
N VAL A 243 19.08 5.49 9.00
CA VAL A 243 18.84 4.11 9.47
C VAL A 243 19.94 3.66 10.43
N LYS A 244 19.56 3.16 11.58
CA LYS A 244 20.47 2.62 12.61
C LYS A 244 20.75 1.15 12.36
N ASP A 245 21.88 0.65 12.82
CA ASP A 245 22.30 -0.74 12.57
C ASP A 245 21.30 -1.78 13.11
N LEU A 246 20.62 -1.51 14.22
CA LEU A 246 19.59 -2.39 14.79
C LEU A 246 18.31 -2.48 13.96
N GLU A 247 18.11 -1.57 13.01
CA GLU A 247 16.93 -1.49 12.13
C GLU A 247 17.14 -2.27 10.84
N LYS A 248 18.38 -2.49 10.43
CA LYS A 248 18.75 -3.20 9.21
C LYS A 248 18.22 -4.63 9.19
N GLY A 249 17.74 -5.06 8.03
CA GLY A 249 17.10 -6.36 7.84
C GLY A 249 15.68 -6.45 8.43
N LYS A 250 15.05 -5.33 8.79
CA LYS A 250 13.71 -5.26 9.39
C LYS A 250 12.85 -4.19 8.74
N SER A 251 11.56 -4.28 8.99
CA SER A 251 10.64 -3.19 8.69
C SER A 251 10.71 -2.08 9.76
N LEU A 252 10.60 -0.85 9.31
CA LEU A 252 10.23 0.28 10.17
C LEU A 252 8.70 0.29 10.36
N ASP A 253 8.19 1.11 11.24
CA ASP A 253 6.76 1.36 11.44
C ASP A 253 6.51 2.87 11.27
N ILE A 254 5.93 3.25 10.15
CA ILE A 254 5.47 4.61 9.91
C ILE A 254 4.00 4.67 10.32
N GLN A 255 3.73 5.48 11.33
CA GLN A 255 2.39 5.64 11.91
C GLN A 255 1.75 6.95 11.45
N PHE A 256 0.56 6.85 10.91
CA PHE A 256 -0.33 7.96 10.60
C PHE A 256 -1.38 8.05 11.70
N ILE A 257 -1.18 8.97 12.64
CA ILE A 257 -2.04 9.15 13.82
C ILE A 257 -3.06 10.25 13.51
N VAL A 258 -4.31 9.89 13.34
CA VAL A 258 -5.38 10.80 12.95
C VAL A 258 -5.54 11.91 14.00
N LYS A 259 -5.48 13.17 13.58
CA LYS A 259 -5.71 14.34 14.42
C LYS A 259 -7.18 14.43 14.81
N LYS A 260 -7.48 15.24 15.81
CA LYS A 260 -8.84 15.52 16.20
C LYS A 260 -9.53 16.32 15.09
N SER A 261 -10.49 15.70 14.48
CA SER A 261 -11.29 16.03 13.33
C SER A 261 -11.48 17.52 12.99
N THR A 262 -11.17 17.83 11.78
CA THR A 262 -12.22 18.30 10.85
C THR A 262 -12.53 17.09 9.97
N VAL A 263 -13.79 16.74 9.80
CA VAL A 263 -14.20 15.71 8.83
C VAL A 263 -13.95 16.33 7.45
N ASN A 264 -12.76 16.12 6.91
CA ASN A 264 -12.49 16.43 5.52
C ASN A 264 -13.12 15.30 4.69
N ALA A 265 -13.87 15.66 3.68
CA ALA A 265 -14.61 14.70 2.87
C ALA A 265 -13.70 13.72 2.13
N ASN A 266 -12.44 14.07 1.91
CA ASN A 266 -11.42 13.28 1.23
C ASN A 266 -10.15 13.26 2.10
N ASN A 267 -10.06 12.30 3.01
CA ASN A 267 -8.91 12.13 3.89
C ASN A 267 -7.94 11.09 3.28
N ASN A 268 -7.56 11.31 2.02
CA ASN A 268 -6.65 10.47 1.27
C ASN A 268 -5.22 10.96 1.45
N VAL A 269 -4.26 10.07 1.23
CA VAL A 269 -2.84 10.40 1.23
C VAL A 269 -2.09 9.50 0.26
N VAL A 270 -1.21 10.08 -0.53
CA VAL A 270 -0.17 9.38 -1.28
C VAL A 270 1.08 9.29 -0.43
N PHE A 271 1.66 8.11 -0.30
CA PHE A 271 2.85 7.87 0.51
C PHE A 271 3.82 6.92 -0.18
N TYR A 272 5.09 7.35 -0.28
CA TYR A 272 6.20 6.50 -0.71
C TYR A 272 7.49 6.82 0.05
N ILE A 273 8.47 5.93 -0.05
CA ILE A 273 9.75 6.08 0.63
C ILE A 273 10.89 5.58 -0.28
N THR A 274 11.98 6.33 -0.32
CA THR A 274 13.17 5.97 -1.11
C THR A 274 14.39 5.84 -0.22
N ASN A 275 15.37 5.06 -0.67
CA ASN A 275 16.68 4.97 -0.02
C ASN A 275 17.61 6.12 -0.48
N GLN A 276 18.86 6.11 0.01
CA GLN A 276 19.89 7.12 -0.33
C GLN A 276 20.24 7.20 -1.82
N TYR A 277 19.82 6.23 -2.63
CA TYR A 277 20.03 6.19 -4.08
C TYR A 277 18.80 6.61 -4.88
N GLY A 278 17.70 6.95 -4.21
CA GLY A 278 16.42 7.24 -4.84
C GLY A 278 15.61 6.01 -5.26
N GLU A 279 16.04 4.80 -4.84
CA GLU A 279 15.28 3.57 -5.13
C GLU A 279 14.14 3.41 -4.12
N SER A 280 12.93 3.10 -4.62
CA SER A 280 11.76 2.86 -3.80
C SER A 280 11.92 1.63 -2.91
N LEU A 281 11.47 1.73 -1.68
CA LEU A 281 11.48 0.64 -0.70
C LEU A 281 10.11 -0.03 -0.61
N PRO A 282 10.07 -1.37 -0.53
CA PRO A 282 8.82 -2.10 -0.38
C PRO A 282 8.22 -1.93 1.02
N PHE A 283 6.91 -1.73 1.08
CA PHE A 283 6.10 -1.79 2.29
C PHE A 283 5.47 -3.17 2.39
N PHE A 284 5.86 -3.96 3.37
CA PHE A 284 5.27 -5.28 3.59
C PHE A 284 4.09 -5.18 4.54
N SER A 285 2.95 -5.74 4.14
CA SER A 285 1.74 -5.78 4.99
C SER A 285 1.97 -6.54 6.28
N ILE A 286 2.74 -7.62 6.24
CA ILE A 286 3.25 -8.28 7.44
C ILE A 286 4.72 -7.87 7.60
N PRO A 287 5.06 -7.07 8.62
CA PRO A 287 6.40 -6.49 8.75
C PRO A 287 7.47 -7.57 8.89
N ILE A 288 8.55 -7.44 8.10
CA ILE A 288 9.71 -8.31 8.17
C ILE A 288 10.47 -8.05 9.48
N GLY A 289 10.80 -9.12 10.20
CA GLY A 289 11.39 -9.05 11.55
C GLY A 289 10.37 -8.83 12.67
N GLY A 290 9.07 -8.95 12.35
CA GLY A 290 7.95 -8.75 13.26
C GLY A 290 7.62 -7.27 13.49
N VAL A 291 6.59 -7.00 14.28
CA VAL A 291 6.19 -5.64 14.63
C VAL A 291 7.34 -4.92 15.34
N PRO A 292 7.79 -3.76 14.85
CA PRO A 292 8.86 -3.00 15.47
C PRO A 292 8.56 -2.67 16.94
N LYS A 293 9.44 -3.08 17.83
CA LYS A 293 9.34 -2.77 19.27
C LYS A 293 10.62 -2.07 19.71
N TYR A 294 10.48 -0.85 20.18
CA TYR A 294 11.60 -0.11 20.75
C TYR A 294 12.11 -0.81 22.02
N GLN A 295 13.41 -1.10 22.05
CA GLN A 295 14.11 -1.59 23.23
C GLN A 295 15.11 -0.51 23.69
N PRO A 296 14.88 0.17 24.83
CA PRO A 296 15.83 1.15 25.33
C PRO A 296 17.14 0.45 25.71
N ASN A 297 18.26 0.94 25.18
CA ASN A 297 19.59 0.55 25.64
C ASN A 297 19.85 1.17 27.02
N VAL A 298 19.47 0.50 28.07
CA VAL A 298 19.81 0.91 29.44
C VAL A 298 21.08 0.19 29.84
N SER A 299 22.23 0.90 29.85
CA SER A 299 23.43 0.43 30.50
C SER A 299 23.42 0.92 31.95
N ILE A 300 23.31 -0.01 32.88
CA ILE A 300 23.49 0.30 34.30
C ILE A 300 24.99 0.18 34.61
N THR A 301 25.66 1.30 34.80
CA THR A 301 27.06 1.32 35.33
C THR A 301 26.96 1.36 36.84
N PRO A 302 27.44 0.34 37.56
CA PRO A 302 27.50 0.40 39.03
C PRO A 302 28.38 1.58 39.44
N LYS A 303 27.85 2.46 40.28
CA LYS A 303 28.67 3.49 40.91
C LYS A 303 29.55 2.80 41.95
N SER A 304 30.87 2.75 41.72
CA SER A 304 31.81 2.35 42.76
C SER A 304 31.76 3.38 43.89
N ASN A 305 31.43 2.93 45.10
CA ASN A 305 31.55 3.73 46.34
C ASN A 305 33.01 3.98 46.69
#